data_cdb8f852a1bc57aa3062cbaf8c88d709
#
_entry.id   cdb8f852a1bc57aa3062cbaf8c88d709
#
_cell.length_a   1.000
_cell.length_b   1.000
_cell.length_c   1.000
_cell.angle_alpha   90.00
_cell.angle_beta   90.00
_cell.angle_gamma   90.00
#
_symmetry.space_group_name_H-M   'P 1'
#
loop_
_entity.id
_entity.type
_entity.pdbx_description
1 polymer ?
#
loop_
_entity_poly.entity_id
_entity_poly.type
_entity_poly.pdbx_seq_one_letter_code
_entity_poly.pdbx_strand_id
1 'polypeptide(L)'
;MSRIDDLLSTHCPNGVKCKSVGSAFAVVATARGVPRTDYAKGSAIPVVDQGQSAIAGFTDDLSLAVPLGEYVVFGDHTRAVKWVDFQFAPGADGTKVLQARGDLLPKFGFYALDRLDIPSRGYNRHWTILRDLRIPVPPLEVQREIVRILDQFSQLEAELEAELEARRAQYEHYAGLLLANKEQVPRVRFGELATIVRGASPRPIQKFITNDPGGVPWIKIGDVPARGKFITGTGQRVTPEGAAKSRRVRPGDFVLSNSMSFGRPYISKIDGYIHDGWLAVSGFEASFIPDYLYYLLRSSPMQEEFARRAGAGTVKNLNAEIVRSVEVPVPTKETQKRVVDLLDRFDALVNDLSVGLPAELAARRKQYEHYRDRLLTFTEAS
;
A
#
# COMPACT_ATOMS: atom_id res chain seq x y z
N MET A 1 -21.21 16.76 -28.16
CA MET A 1 -21.83 15.97 -27.07
C MET A 1 -21.20 14.58 -27.05
N SER A 2 -21.05 13.97 -25.89
CA SER A 2 -20.54 12.59 -25.82
C SER A 2 -21.69 11.61 -26.18
N ARG A 3 -21.33 10.40 -26.67
CA ARG A 3 -22.32 9.35 -26.97
C ARG A 3 -23.29 9.09 -25.81
N ILE A 4 -22.79 9.17 -24.55
CA ILE A 4 -23.65 8.99 -23.37
C ILE A 4 -24.66 10.13 -23.21
N ASP A 5 -24.28 11.38 -23.51
CA ASP A 5 -25.19 12.52 -23.40
C ASP A 5 -26.34 12.37 -24.44
N ASP A 6 -26.03 11.92 -25.66
CA ASP A 6 -27.02 11.64 -26.70
C ASP A 6 -27.97 10.51 -26.29
N LEU A 7 -27.44 9.41 -25.73
CA LEU A 7 -28.26 8.30 -25.22
C LEU A 7 -29.16 8.73 -24.06
N LEU A 8 -28.66 9.53 -23.13
CA LEU A 8 -29.46 10.05 -22.02
C LEU A 8 -30.57 10.97 -22.48
N SER A 9 -30.30 11.89 -23.40
CA SER A 9 -31.31 12.78 -23.95
C SER A 9 -32.39 12.05 -24.74
N THR A 10 -32.01 10.97 -25.43
CA THR A 10 -32.95 10.18 -26.27
C THR A 10 -33.80 9.21 -25.45
N HIS A 11 -33.15 8.49 -24.52
CA HIS A 11 -33.83 7.38 -23.83
C HIS A 11 -34.30 7.71 -22.41
N CYS A 12 -33.83 8.82 -21.82
CA CYS A 12 -34.14 9.22 -20.45
C CYS A 12 -34.58 10.69 -20.33
N PRO A 13 -35.38 11.27 -21.28
CA PRO A 13 -35.71 12.69 -21.26
C PRO A 13 -36.47 13.12 -20.00
N ASN A 14 -37.24 12.19 -19.40
CA ASN A 14 -38.07 12.43 -18.22
C ASN A 14 -37.48 11.77 -16.95
N GLY A 15 -36.19 11.46 -16.95
CA GLY A 15 -35.52 10.76 -15.84
C GLY A 15 -35.52 9.24 -15.99
N VAL A 16 -35.15 8.54 -14.94
CA VAL A 16 -34.89 7.09 -14.90
C VAL A 16 -35.71 6.45 -13.77
N LYS A 17 -36.32 5.30 -14.04
CA LYS A 17 -36.98 4.51 -12.99
C LYS A 17 -35.96 3.97 -11.99
N CYS A 18 -36.26 4.13 -10.70
CA CYS A 18 -35.46 3.52 -9.65
C CYS A 18 -36.16 2.28 -9.08
N LYS A 19 -35.40 1.25 -8.81
CA LYS A 19 -35.86 0.01 -8.14
C LYS A 19 -35.16 -0.17 -6.81
N SER A 20 -35.83 -0.74 -5.81
CA SER A 20 -35.14 -1.18 -4.62
C SER A 20 -34.17 -2.31 -4.97
N VAL A 21 -33.03 -2.39 -4.27
CA VAL A 21 -32.04 -3.47 -4.48
C VAL A 21 -32.67 -4.84 -4.31
N GLY A 22 -33.58 -5.00 -3.34
CA GLY A 22 -34.29 -6.25 -3.12
C GLY A 22 -35.23 -6.66 -4.26
N SER A 23 -35.73 -5.69 -5.08
CA SER A 23 -36.50 -5.99 -6.28
C SER A 23 -35.63 -6.19 -7.52
N ALA A 24 -34.53 -5.47 -7.61
CA ALA A 24 -33.58 -5.51 -8.73
C ALA A 24 -32.68 -6.75 -8.73
N PHE A 25 -32.44 -7.35 -7.55
CA PHE A 25 -31.61 -8.54 -7.39
C PHE A 25 -32.36 -9.70 -6.71
N ALA A 26 -31.99 -10.91 -7.09
CA ALA A 26 -32.28 -12.13 -6.34
C ALA A 26 -31.10 -12.48 -5.44
N VAL A 27 -31.36 -12.85 -4.20
CA VAL A 27 -30.35 -13.57 -3.40
C VAL A 27 -30.36 -15.01 -3.88
N VAL A 28 -29.23 -15.48 -4.40
CA VAL A 28 -29.06 -16.85 -4.86
C VAL A 28 -29.06 -17.77 -3.64
N ALA A 29 -29.89 -18.79 -3.67
CA ALA A 29 -29.82 -19.84 -2.66
C ALA A 29 -28.53 -20.66 -2.89
N THR A 30 -27.57 -20.49 -2.03
CA THR A 30 -26.32 -21.23 -2.05
C THR A 30 -26.41 -22.41 -1.08
N ALA A 31 -25.65 -23.47 -1.36
CA ALA A 31 -25.34 -24.51 -0.37
C ALA A 31 -24.65 -23.88 0.86
N ARG A 32 -24.29 -24.68 1.85
CA ARG A 32 -23.49 -24.24 2.97
C ARG A 32 -22.20 -23.56 2.44
N GLY A 33 -21.94 -22.32 2.84
CA GLY A 33 -20.70 -21.64 2.46
C GLY A 33 -19.46 -22.30 3.10
N VAL A 34 -18.28 -22.03 2.52
CA VAL A 34 -17.00 -22.57 3.02
C VAL A 34 -16.61 -21.84 4.32
N PRO A 35 -16.41 -22.58 5.45
CA PRO A 35 -15.87 -21.97 6.67
C PRO A 35 -14.45 -21.42 6.45
N ARG A 36 -14.12 -20.33 7.11
CA ARG A 36 -12.79 -19.69 6.96
C ARG A 36 -11.62 -20.58 7.38
N THR A 37 -11.87 -21.51 8.30
CA THR A 37 -10.90 -22.53 8.74
C THR A 37 -10.53 -23.53 7.63
N ASP A 38 -11.41 -23.70 6.66
CA ASP A 38 -11.30 -24.70 5.59
C ASP A 38 -10.76 -24.09 4.28
N TYR A 39 -10.34 -22.80 4.31
CA TYR A 39 -9.72 -22.17 3.13
C TYR A 39 -8.35 -22.77 2.88
N ALA A 40 -8.19 -23.37 1.69
CA ALA A 40 -6.93 -23.90 1.20
C ALA A 40 -6.17 -22.85 0.36
N LYS A 41 -4.90 -23.13 0.06
CA LYS A 41 -4.09 -22.36 -0.88
C LYS A 41 -3.90 -23.19 -2.16
N GLY A 42 -4.30 -22.61 -3.31
CA GLY A 42 -4.03 -23.21 -4.61
C GLY A 42 -4.87 -24.44 -4.99
N SER A 43 -6.10 -24.53 -4.43
CA SER A 43 -7.10 -25.55 -4.81
C SER A 43 -7.96 -25.09 -6.00
N ALA A 44 -8.88 -26.00 -6.49
CA ALA A 44 -9.53 -25.83 -7.78
C ALA A 44 -10.53 -24.66 -7.84
N ILE A 45 -11.27 -24.37 -6.76
CA ILE A 45 -12.36 -23.38 -6.76
C ILE A 45 -12.02 -22.22 -5.86
N PRO A 46 -12.01 -20.96 -6.39
CA PRO A 46 -11.87 -19.75 -5.57
C PRO A 46 -13.02 -19.60 -4.58
N VAL A 47 -12.70 -19.20 -3.36
CA VAL A 47 -13.69 -18.82 -2.35
C VAL A 47 -13.81 -17.29 -2.32
N VAL A 48 -15.03 -16.79 -2.53
CA VAL A 48 -15.38 -15.39 -2.41
C VAL A 48 -16.22 -15.18 -1.16
N ASP A 49 -15.69 -14.45 -0.19
CA ASP A 49 -16.36 -14.17 1.09
C ASP A 49 -16.71 -12.68 1.24
N GLN A 50 -17.18 -12.31 2.41
CA GLN A 50 -17.52 -10.93 2.75
C GLN A 50 -16.31 -9.99 2.93
N GLY A 51 -15.06 -10.50 2.94
CA GLY A 51 -13.86 -9.69 3.14
C GLY A 51 -13.56 -8.73 1.98
N GLN A 52 -12.50 -7.93 2.09
CA GLN A 52 -12.12 -6.97 1.06
C GLN A 52 -11.39 -7.60 -0.13
N SER A 53 -10.71 -8.73 0.08
CA SER A 53 -9.98 -9.44 -0.97
C SER A 53 -10.94 -10.01 -2.02
N ALA A 54 -10.59 -9.91 -3.31
CA ALA A 54 -11.40 -10.49 -4.39
C ALA A 54 -11.57 -12.00 -4.19
N ILE A 55 -10.50 -12.71 -3.89
CA ILE A 55 -10.46 -14.13 -3.52
C ILE A 55 -9.92 -14.24 -2.10
N ALA A 56 -10.66 -14.92 -1.22
CA ALA A 56 -10.31 -15.10 0.19
C ALA A 56 -9.50 -16.38 0.45
N GLY A 57 -9.62 -17.37 -0.42
CA GLY A 57 -8.98 -18.67 -0.37
C GLY A 57 -9.51 -19.58 -1.45
N PHE A 58 -9.34 -20.88 -1.29
CA PHE A 58 -9.76 -21.87 -2.27
C PHE A 58 -10.40 -23.09 -1.56
N THR A 59 -11.16 -23.89 -2.30
CA THR A 59 -11.71 -25.17 -1.85
C THR A 59 -11.71 -26.19 -2.99
N ASP A 60 -11.66 -27.49 -2.64
CA ASP A 60 -11.81 -28.59 -3.61
C ASP A 60 -13.24 -29.16 -3.61
N ASP A 61 -14.13 -28.66 -2.74
CA ASP A 61 -15.51 -29.13 -2.66
C ASP A 61 -16.37 -28.48 -3.75
N LEU A 62 -16.50 -29.19 -4.87
CA LEU A 62 -17.32 -28.81 -6.02
C LEU A 62 -18.82 -28.62 -5.67
N SER A 63 -19.30 -29.28 -4.62
CA SER A 63 -20.72 -29.20 -4.22
C SER A 63 -21.10 -27.83 -3.66
N LEU A 64 -20.09 -27.05 -3.24
CA LEU A 64 -20.28 -25.69 -2.72
C LEU A 64 -20.21 -24.61 -3.81
N ALA A 65 -19.85 -25.00 -5.05
CA ALA A 65 -19.70 -24.05 -6.14
C ALA A 65 -21.04 -23.46 -6.59
N VAL A 66 -21.06 -22.16 -6.79
CA VAL A 66 -22.16 -21.48 -7.47
C VAL A 66 -22.02 -21.76 -8.97
N PRO A 67 -23.14 -21.99 -9.71
CA PRO A 67 -23.10 -22.13 -11.17
C PRO A 67 -22.33 -20.99 -11.83
N LEU A 68 -21.65 -21.25 -12.93
CA LEU A 68 -20.98 -20.22 -13.72
C LEU A 68 -22.01 -19.17 -14.17
N GLY A 69 -21.71 -17.91 -13.92
CA GLY A 69 -22.60 -16.79 -14.24
C GLY A 69 -22.02 -15.46 -13.78
N GLU A 70 -22.81 -14.42 -13.93
CA GLU A 70 -22.45 -13.06 -13.51
C GLU A 70 -23.18 -12.70 -12.22
N TYR A 71 -22.42 -12.45 -11.16
CA TYR A 71 -22.93 -12.18 -9.83
C TYR A 71 -22.32 -10.95 -9.18
N VAL A 72 -23.07 -10.34 -8.28
CA VAL A 72 -22.52 -9.39 -7.31
C VAL A 72 -22.51 -10.08 -5.94
N VAL A 73 -21.33 -10.12 -5.32
CA VAL A 73 -21.19 -10.66 -3.96
C VAL A 73 -21.15 -9.50 -2.98
N PHE A 74 -22.07 -9.52 -2.01
CA PHE A 74 -22.16 -8.52 -0.95
C PHE A 74 -21.78 -9.07 0.40
N GLY A 75 -20.88 -8.37 1.09
CA GLY A 75 -20.46 -8.68 2.44
C GLY A 75 -21.40 -8.08 3.48
N ASP A 76 -22.19 -8.90 4.15
CA ASP A 76 -23.28 -8.46 5.04
C ASP A 76 -22.77 -7.71 6.29
N HIS A 77 -21.54 -8.01 6.76
CA HIS A 77 -20.92 -7.32 7.89
C HIS A 77 -19.90 -6.24 7.47
N THR A 78 -19.29 -6.41 6.30
CA THR A 78 -18.21 -5.54 5.84
C THR A 78 -18.68 -4.45 4.88
N ARG A 79 -19.85 -4.64 4.25
CA ARG A 79 -20.42 -3.81 3.17
C ARG A 79 -19.60 -3.88 1.86
N ALA A 80 -18.65 -4.81 1.75
CA ALA A 80 -17.89 -5.02 0.52
C ALA A 80 -18.81 -5.45 -0.60
N VAL A 81 -18.64 -4.86 -1.79
CA VAL A 81 -19.36 -5.21 -3.03
C VAL A 81 -18.32 -5.74 -4.00
N LYS A 82 -18.54 -6.92 -4.57
CA LYS A 82 -17.59 -7.57 -5.48
C LYS A 82 -18.30 -8.03 -6.74
N TRP A 83 -17.64 -7.84 -7.87
CA TRP A 83 -18.03 -8.44 -9.15
C TRP A 83 -17.43 -9.84 -9.27
N VAL A 84 -18.21 -10.83 -9.68
CA VAL A 84 -17.75 -12.21 -9.90
C VAL A 84 -18.40 -12.78 -11.17
N ASP A 85 -17.57 -13.11 -12.14
CA ASP A 85 -17.95 -13.69 -13.45
C ASP A 85 -17.22 -15.02 -13.72
N PHE A 86 -16.68 -15.64 -12.68
CA PHE A 86 -16.03 -16.94 -12.70
C PHE A 86 -16.70 -17.91 -11.70
N GLN A 87 -16.43 -19.20 -11.85
CA GLN A 87 -16.92 -20.20 -10.91
C GLN A 87 -16.28 -20.03 -9.53
N PHE A 88 -17.09 -19.96 -8.48
CA PHE A 88 -16.63 -19.77 -7.11
C PHE A 88 -17.51 -20.47 -6.09
N ALA A 89 -16.99 -20.63 -4.87
CA ALA A 89 -17.76 -21.05 -3.70
C ALA A 89 -17.91 -19.83 -2.74
N PRO A 90 -19.11 -19.57 -2.18
CA PRO A 90 -19.28 -18.48 -1.23
C PRO A 90 -18.68 -18.85 0.14
N GLY A 91 -18.12 -17.86 0.85
CA GLY A 91 -17.72 -18.00 2.24
C GLY A 91 -18.94 -18.19 3.15
N ALA A 92 -18.77 -18.93 4.26
CA ALA A 92 -19.87 -19.38 5.11
C ALA A 92 -20.62 -18.26 5.82
N ASP A 93 -19.92 -17.19 6.28
CA ASP A 93 -20.54 -16.17 7.12
C ASP A 93 -20.70 -14.85 6.37
N GLY A 94 -21.91 -14.28 6.44
CA GLY A 94 -22.22 -12.95 5.95
C GLY A 94 -22.04 -12.72 4.44
N THR A 95 -21.92 -13.76 3.63
CA THR A 95 -21.75 -13.64 2.17
C THR A 95 -23.11 -13.74 1.49
N LYS A 96 -23.50 -12.71 0.72
CA LYS A 96 -24.71 -12.69 -0.08
C LYS A 96 -24.34 -12.71 -1.56
N VAL A 97 -24.78 -13.74 -2.28
CA VAL A 97 -24.63 -13.82 -3.74
C VAL A 97 -25.89 -13.24 -4.38
N LEU A 98 -25.73 -12.20 -5.16
CA LEU A 98 -26.81 -11.44 -5.79
C LEU A 98 -26.79 -11.65 -7.29
N GLN A 99 -27.94 -12.02 -7.85
CA GLN A 99 -28.16 -12.15 -9.29
C GLN A 99 -29.13 -11.06 -9.77
N ALA A 100 -28.76 -10.34 -10.81
CA ALA A 100 -29.60 -9.30 -11.41
C ALA A 100 -30.89 -9.87 -11.98
N ARG A 101 -31.98 -9.10 -11.92
CA ARG A 101 -33.33 -9.47 -12.42
C ARG A 101 -33.80 -8.54 -13.49
N GLY A 102 -34.59 -9.10 -14.40
CA GLY A 102 -35.33 -8.34 -15.43
C GLY A 102 -34.40 -7.60 -16.38
N ASP A 103 -34.59 -6.29 -16.46
CA ASP A 103 -33.88 -5.35 -17.34
C ASP A 103 -32.60 -4.76 -16.75
N LEU A 104 -32.14 -5.26 -15.60
CA LEU A 104 -30.88 -4.85 -14.98
C LEU A 104 -29.70 -5.66 -15.55
N LEU A 105 -28.78 -4.97 -16.22
CA LEU A 105 -27.50 -5.56 -16.64
C LEU A 105 -26.65 -5.87 -15.39
N PRO A 106 -26.19 -7.12 -15.19
CA PRO A 106 -25.48 -7.50 -13.95
C PRO A 106 -24.31 -6.59 -13.58
N LYS A 107 -23.45 -6.26 -14.55
CA LYS A 107 -22.29 -5.39 -14.34
C LYS A 107 -22.68 -3.93 -14.02
N PHE A 108 -23.76 -3.42 -14.63
CA PHE A 108 -24.30 -2.11 -14.27
C PHE A 108 -24.80 -2.13 -12.82
N GLY A 109 -25.50 -3.20 -12.45
CA GLY A 109 -25.94 -3.41 -11.08
C GLY A 109 -24.81 -3.43 -10.07
N PHE A 110 -23.67 -4.05 -10.40
CA PHE A 110 -22.46 -4.00 -9.59
C PHE A 110 -22.00 -2.56 -9.35
N TYR A 111 -21.83 -1.76 -10.40
CA TYR A 111 -21.42 -0.35 -10.27
C TYR A 111 -22.41 0.50 -9.49
N ALA A 112 -23.72 0.25 -9.70
CA ALA A 112 -24.76 0.95 -8.96
C ALA A 112 -24.74 0.63 -7.46
N LEU A 113 -24.46 -0.64 -7.08
CA LEU A 113 -24.31 -1.05 -5.68
C LEU A 113 -23.02 -0.53 -5.04
N ASP A 114 -21.89 -0.60 -5.76
CA ASP A 114 -20.58 -0.14 -5.29
C ASP A 114 -20.56 1.35 -4.95
N ARG A 115 -21.38 2.14 -5.66
CA ARG A 115 -21.54 3.57 -5.39
C ARG A 115 -22.35 3.89 -4.13
N LEU A 116 -23.22 2.98 -3.66
CA LEU A 116 -24.13 3.28 -2.57
C LEU A 116 -23.39 3.53 -1.26
N ASP A 117 -23.70 4.64 -0.62
CA ASP A 117 -23.28 4.86 0.76
C ASP A 117 -24.19 4.08 1.71
N ILE A 118 -23.69 2.95 2.20
CA ILE A 118 -24.42 2.09 3.12
C ILE A 118 -24.04 2.47 4.55
N PRO A 119 -24.95 3.04 5.36
CA PRO A 119 -24.66 3.44 6.72
C PRO A 119 -24.12 2.28 7.56
N SER A 120 -23.01 2.53 8.27
CA SER A 120 -22.44 1.54 9.16
C SER A 120 -23.28 1.34 10.41
N ARG A 121 -23.49 0.08 10.80
CA ARG A 121 -24.08 -0.35 12.07
C ARG A 121 -23.10 -1.18 12.91
N GLY A 122 -21.80 -0.94 12.74
CA GLY A 122 -20.78 -1.77 13.35
C GLY A 122 -20.76 -3.19 12.75
N TYR A 123 -20.57 -4.20 13.55
CA TYR A 123 -20.54 -5.62 13.12
C TYR A 123 -21.96 -6.23 12.98
N ASN A 124 -22.95 -5.43 12.57
CA ASN A 124 -24.29 -5.92 12.32
C ASN A 124 -24.50 -6.25 10.84
N ARG A 125 -25.61 -6.91 10.53
CA ARG A 125 -26.00 -7.24 9.17
C ARG A 125 -26.53 -6.01 8.43
N HIS A 126 -25.97 -5.73 7.24
CA HIS A 126 -26.32 -4.56 6.43
C HIS A 126 -27.27 -4.89 5.27
N TRP A 127 -27.53 -6.17 4.98
CA TRP A 127 -28.44 -6.56 3.92
C TRP A 127 -29.85 -5.98 4.11
N THR A 128 -30.34 -5.89 5.33
CA THR A 128 -31.64 -5.29 5.64
C THR A 128 -31.74 -3.81 5.28
N ILE A 129 -30.61 -3.10 5.26
CA ILE A 129 -30.51 -1.72 4.81
C ILE A 129 -30.37 -1.70 3.28
N LEU A 130 -29.40 -2.45 2.77
CA LEU A 130 -29.07 -2.45 1.34
C LEU A 130 -30.28 -2.80 0.48
N ARG A 131 -31.06 -3.82 0.84
CA ARG A 131 -32.22 -4.26 0.04
C ARG A 131 -33.28 -3.19 -0.17
N ASP A 132 -33.39 -2.22 0.76
CA ASP A 132 -34.39 -1.16 0.73
C ASP A 132 -33.84 0.11 0.03
N LEU A 133 -32.53 0.21 -0.18
CA LEU A 133 -31.92 1.28 -0.96
C LEU A 133 -32.35 1.18 -2.43
N ARG A 134 -32.37 2.32 -3.11
CA ARG A 134 -32.83 2.40 -4.49
C ARG A 134 -31.68 2.65 -5.44
N ILE A 135 -31.67 1.96 -6.57
CA ILE A 135 -30.73 2.13 -7.66
C ILE A 135 -31.48 2.52 -8.94
N PRO A 136 -30.87 3.36 -9.78
CA PRO A 136 -31.42 3.68 -11.09
C PRO A 136 -31.34 2.46 -12.02
N VAL A 137 -32.36 2.27 -12.85
CA VAL A 137 -32.40 1.23 -13.89
C VAL A 137 -32.75 1.88 -15.20
N PRO A 138 -31.79 2.55 -15.88
CA PRO A 138 -32.05 3.14 -17.21
C PRO A 138 -32.23 2.05 -18.28
N PRO A 139 -32.65 2.40 -19.48
CA PRO A 139 -32.73 1.47 -20.62
C PRO A 139 -31.38 0.77 -20.88
N LEU A 140 -31.41 -0.46 -21.40
CA LEU A 140 -30.24 -1.33 -21.57
C LEU A 140 -29.11 -0.69 -22.40
N GLU A 141 -29.47 0.14 -23.39
CA GLU A 141 -28.47 0.85 -24.21
C GLU A 141 -27.63 1.81 -23.36
N VAL A 142 -28.25 2.53 -22.43
CA VAL A 142 -27.60 3.44 -21.49
C VAL A 142 -26.75 2.64 -20.49
N GLN A 143 -27.31 1.54 -19.95
CA GLN A 143 -26.57 0.67 -19.03
C GLN A 143 -25.28 0.12 -19.69
N ARG A 144 -25.39 -0.39 -20.94
CA ARG A 144 -24.23 -0.92 -21.68
C ARG A 144 -23.14 0.13 -21.91
N GLU A 145 -23.53 1.35 -22.28
CA GLU A 145 -22.57 2.43 -22.50
C GLU A 145 -21.89 2.87 -21.20
N ILE A 146 -22.63 2.95 -20.10
CA ILE A 146 -22.06 3.25 -18.77
C ILE A 146 -21.08 2.16 -18.35
N VAL A 147 -21.44 0.88 -18.48
CA VAL A 147 -20.56 -0.24 -18.18
C VAL A 147 -19.30 -0.17 -19.04
N ARG A 148 -19.43 0.07 -20.35
CA ARG A 148 -18.28 0.20 -21.26
C ARG A 148 -17.31 1.28 -20.80
N ILE A 149 -17.82 2.44 -20.38
CA ILE A 149 -16.99 3.55 -19.91
C ILE A 149 -16.30 3.19 -18.59
N LEU A 150 -17.05 2.67 -17.61
CA LEU A 150 -16.50 2.34 -16.29
C LEU A 150 -15.51 1.17 -16.34
N ASP A 151 -15.77 0.16 -17.19
CA ASP A 151 -14.83 -0.95 -17.42
C ASP A 151 -13.52 -0.46 -18.04
N GLN A 152 -13.55 0.51 -18.95
CA GLN A 152 -12.33 1.11 -19.49
C GLN A 152 -11.48 1.80 -18.42
N PHE A 153 -12.11 2.52 -17.48
CA PHE A 153 -11.38 3.12 -16.35
C PHE A 153 -10.78 2.07 -15.44
N SER A 154 -11.54 1.02 -15.09
CA SER A 154 -11.07 -0.06 -14.23
C SER A 154 -9.92 -0.84 -14.88
N GLN A 155 -9.96 -1.06 -16.19
CA GLN A 155 -8.90 -1.70 -16.94
C GLN A 155 -7.62 -0.84 -16.94
N LEU A 156 -7.74 0.46 -17.24
CA LEU A 156 -6.60 1.38 -17.22
C LEU A 156 -5.96 1.49 -15.84
N GLU A 157 -6.76 1.46 -14.77
CA GLU A 157 -6.25 1.45 -13.40
C GLU A 157 -5.45 0.16 -13.13
N ALA A 158 -5.99 -1.00 -13.49
CA ALA A 158 -5.31 -2.29 -13.33
C ALA A 158 -4.00 -2.37 -14.14
N GLU A 159 -3.98 -1.84 -15.36
CA GLU A 159 -2.78 -1.75 -16.20
C GLU A 159 -1.70 -0.88 -15.56
N LEU A 160 -2.08 0.30 -15.01
CA LEU A 160 -1.15 1.19 -14.31
C LEU A 160 -0.61 0.57 -13.01
N GLU A 161 -1.44 -0.16 -12.26
CA GLU A 161 -0.99 -0.89 -11.07
C GLU A 161 0.01 -1.98 -11.43
N ALA A 162 -0.27 -2.76 -12.48
CA ALA A 162 0.64 -3.80 -12.96
C ALA A 162 1.96 -3.21 -13.48
N GLU A 163 1.90 -2.07 -14.20
CA GLU A 163 3.10 -1.37 -14.65
C GLU A 163 3.92 -0.86 -13.46
N LEU A 164 3.28 -0.26 -12.45
CA LEU A 164 3.95 0.23 -11.25
C LEU A 164 4.67 -0.91 -10.52
N GLU A 165 4.04 -2.08 -10.36
CA GLU A 165 4.66 -3.26 -9.77
C GLU A 165 5.85 -3.75 -10.60
N ALA A 166 5.69 -3.86 -11.91
CA ALA A 166 6.77 -4.26 -12.81
C ALA A 166 7.95 -3.29 -12.75
N ARG A 167 7.69 -1.97 -12.72
CA ARG A 167 8.75 -0.95 -12.61
C ARG A 167 9.43 -0.97 -11.25
N ARG A 168 8.71 -1.27 -10.17
CA ARG A 168 9.32 -1.47 -8.84
C ARG A 168 10.24 -2.67 -8.82
N ALA A 169 9.81 -3.80 -9.35
CA ALA A 169 10.65 -4.99 -9.45
C ALA A 169 11.89 -4.74 -10.32
N GLN A 170 11.73 -4.02 -11.43
CA GLN A 170 12.84 -3.60 -12.30
C GLN A 170 13.81 -2.68 -11.58
N TYR A 171 13.30 -1.69 -10.83
CA TYR A 171 14.11 -0.79 -10.01
C TYR A 171 14.95 -1.55 -8.98
N GLU A 172 14.34 -2.44 -8.20
CA GLU A 172 15.03 -3.24 -7.19
C GLU A 172 16.14 -4.11 -7.82
N HIS A 173 15.85 -4.73 -8.96
CA HIS A 173 16.82 -5.53 -9.69
C HIS A 173 18.04 -4.71 -10.14
N TYR A 174 17.80 -3.59 -10.84
CA TYR A 174 18.90 -2.75 -11.33
C TYR A 174 19.63 -2.02 -10.21
N ALA A 175 18.94 -1.56 -9.19
CA ALA A 175 19.58 -0.98 -8.01
C ALA A 175 20.52 -2.00 -7.35
N GLY A 176 20.07 -3.25 -7.20
CA GLY A 176 20.91 -4.34 -6.70
C GLY A 176 22.17 -4.56 -7.55
N LEU A 177 22.05 -4.59 -8.89
CA LEU A 177 23.18 -4.76 -9.79
C LEU A 177 24.16 -3.58 -9.73
N LEU A 178 23.66 -2.35 -9.81
CA LEU A 178 24.48 -1.14 -9.80
C LEU A 178 25.25 -0.95 -8.47
N LEU A 179 24.62 -1.29 -7.36
CA LEU A 179 25.19 -1.13 -6.03
C LEU A 179 26.06 -2.34 -5.61
N ALA A 180 25.81 -3.53 -6.15
CA ALA A 180 26.63 -4.72 -5.85
C ALA A 180 28.01 -4.69 -6.53
N ASN A 181 28.10 -4.08 -7.69
CA ASN A 181 29.25 -3.95 -8.62
C ASN A 181 30.39 -4.96 -8.33
N LYS A 182 30.16 -6.26 -8.67
CA LYS A 182 30.91 -7.38 -8.11
C LYS A 182 32.34 -7.53 -8.63
N GLU A 183 32.68 -6.95 -9.78
CA GLU A 183 33.88 -7.43 -10.49
C GLU A 183 35.08 -6.46 -10.54
N GLN A 184 34.95 -5.19 -10.16
CA GLN A 184 36.06 -4.22 -10.31
C GLN A 184 36.20 -3.19 -9.17
N VAL A 185 35.42 -3.30 -8.08
CA VAL A 185 35.43 -2.28 -7.03
C VAL A 185 35.96 -2.91 -5.73
N PRO A 186 36.96 -2.28 -5.07
CA PRO A 186 37.43 -2.75 -3.77
C PRO A 186 36.29 -2.86 -2.76
N ARG A 187 36.24 -3.95 -2.03
CA ARG A 187 35.34 -4.13 -0.90
C ARG A 187 36.10 -3.96 0.40
N VAL A 188 35.60 -3.12 1.26
CA VAL A 188 36.23 -2.76 2.52
C VAL A 188 35.21 -2.90 3.65
N ARG A 189 35.67 -3.28 4.84
CA ARG A 189 34.77 -3.34 6.00
C ARG A 189 34.21 -1.96 6.31
N PHE A 190 32.91 -1.86 6.48
CA PHE A 190 32.26 -0.57 6.66
C PHE A 190 32.78 0.19 7.91
N GLY A 191 33.18 -0.55 8.96
CA GLY A 191 33.79 0.04 10.15
C GLY A 191 35.17 0.68 9.94
N GLU A 192 35.83 0.41 8.81
CA GLU A 192 37.11 1.06 8.45
C GLU A 192 36.87 2.39 7.72
N LEU A 193 35.64 2.60 7.21
CA LEU A 193 35.25 3.74 6.37
C LEU A 193 34.35 4.73 7.11
N ALA A 194 33.77 4.35 8.24
CA ALA A 194 32.82 5.14 9.00
C ALA A 194 32.88 4.83 10.50
N THR A 195 32.54 5.81 11.31
CA THR A 195 32.27 5.63 12.73
C THR A 195 30.86 5.18 12.96
N ILE A 196 30.68 3.97 13.52
CA ILE A 196 29.36 3.36 13.76
C ILE A 196 29.20 3.12 15.26
N VAL A 197 28.20 3.76 15.86
CA VAL A 197 27.94 3.69 17.30
C VAL A 197 26.46 3.47 17.59
N ARG A 198 26.16 2.74 18.66
CA ARG A 198 24.79 2.58 19.13
C ARG A 198 24.34 3.84 19.86
N GLY A 199 23.08 4.24 19.62
CA GLY A 199 22.40 5.26 20.42
C GLY A 199 22.29 4.85 21.90
N ALA A 200 21.98 5.80 22.75
CA ALA A 200 21.83 5.57 24.18
C ALA A 200 20.68 6.39 24.73
N SER A 201 19.91 5.81 25.67
CA SER A 201 18.79 6.49 26.33
C SER A 201 19.16 6.80 27.79
N PRO A 202 19.01 8.04 28.24
CA PRO A 202 19.11 8.36 29.67
C PRO A 202 18.02 7.63 30.45
N ARG A 203 18.34 7.10 31.61
CA ARG A 203 17.37 6.34 32.43
C ARG A 203 17.20 6.93 33.81
N PRO A 204 15.95 7.05 34.33
CA PRO A 204 14.69 6.86 33.59
C PRO A 204 14.43 8.05 32.68
N ILE A 205 14.02 7.78 31.43
CA ILE A 205 13.87 8.81 30.38
C ILE A 205 12.90 9.92 30.76
N GLN A 206 11.84 9.61 31.50
CA GLN A 206 10.81 10.56 31.93
C GLN A 206 11.39 11.75 32.74
N LYS A 207 12.51 11.57 33.44
CA LYS A 207 13.17 12.66 34.18
C LYS A 207 13.90 13.66 33.28
N PHE A 208 14.15 13.27 32.04
CA PHE A 208 14.93 14.06 31.08
C PHE A 208 14.11 14.62 29.93
N ILE A 209 12.87 14.13 29.73
CA ILE A 209 11.94 14.71 28.74
C ILE A 209 11.55 16.11 29.22
N THR A 210 11.59 17.08 28.32
CA THR A 210 11.25 18.47 28.62
C THR A 210 10.52 19.11 27.45
N ASN A 211 9.62 20.07 27.76
CA ASN A 211 9.02 20.99 26.81
C ASN A 211 9.72 22.36 26.78
N ASP A 212 10.79 22.52 27.58
CA ASP A 212 11.56 23.76 27.61
C ASP A 212 12.18 24.03 26.23
N PRO A 213 12.08 25.27 25.70
CA PRO A 213 12.73 25.68 24.46
C PRO A 213 14.25 25.44 24.44
N GLY A 214 14.91 25.50 25.61
CA GLY A 214 16.33 25.17 25.79
C GLY A 214 16.66 23.66 25.75
N GLY A 215 15.66 22.77 25.70
CA GLY A 215 15.86 21.35 25.52
C GLY A 215 16.40 21.03 24.12
N VAL A 216 17.09 19.90 23.99
CA VAL A 216 17.68 19.44 22.71
C VAL A 216 16.80 18.40 22.03
N PRO A 217 16.78 18.33 20.68
CA PRO A 217 15.98 17.38 19.92
C PRO A 217 16.30 15.92 20.29
N TRP A 218 15.25 15.12 20.57
CA TRP A 218 15.32 13.70 20.90
C TRP A 218 14.68 12.86 19.82
N ILE A 219 15.48 12.20 19.00
CA ILE A 219 15.04 11.48 17.80
C ILE A 219 14.63 10.05 18.17
N LYS A 220 13.36 9.72 17.93
CA LYS A 220 12.79 8.40 18.14
C LYS A 220 12.39 7.76 16.81
N ILE A 221 12.12 6.44 16.84
CA ILE A 221 11.65 5.71 15.65
C ILE A 221 10.32 6.26 15.11
N GLY A 222 9.43 6.76 15.98
CA GLY A 222 8.19 7.38 15.57
C GLY A 222 8.31 8.75 14.88
N ASP A 223 9.46 9.40 14.95
CA ASP A 223 9.70 10.70 14.32
C ASP A 223 10.09 10.61 12.83
N VAL A 224 10.34 9.40 12.33
CA VAL A 224 10.76 9.19 10.96
C VAL A 224 9.59 8.79 10.07
N PRO A 225 9.46 9.37 8.87
CA PRO A 225 8.41 9.02 7.95
C PRO A 225 8.60 7.60 7.41
N ALA A 226 7.49 6.85 7.26
CA ALA A 226 7.52 5.47 6.80
C ALA A 226 8.19 5.28 5.42
N ARG A 227 8.23 6.31 4.57
CA ARG A 227 8.86 6.30 3.24
C ARG A 227 9.89 7.42 3.03
N GLY A 228 10.20 8.20 4.06
CA GLY A 228 11.13 9.32 3.94
C GLY A 228 12.60 8.89 3.99
N LYS A 229 13.45 9.75 3.46
CA LYS A 229 14.92 9.67 3.48
C LYS A 229 15.53 10.48 4.62
N PHE A 230 14.86 11.57 5.03
CA PHE A 230 15.40 12.57 5.93
C PHE A 230 14.65 12.66 7.25
N ILE A 231 15.39 12.90 8.32
CA ILE A 231 14.86 13.32 9.62
C ILE A 231 14.92 14.84 9.66
N THR A 232 13.78 15.50 9.62
CA THR A 232 13.66 16.96 9.55
C THR A 232 13.20 17.58 10.86
N GLY A 233 12.77 16.78 11.83
CA GLY A 233 12.27 17.23 13.12
C GLY A 233 12.03 16.08 14.07
N THR A 234 11.66 16.40 15.30
CA THR A 234 11.29 15.46 16.34
C THR A 234 10.18 16.05 17.21
N GLY A 235 9.26 15.20 17.66
CA GLY A 235 8.18 15.59 18.56
C GLY A 235 8.59 15.75 20.03
N GLN A 236 9.80 15.36 20.43
CA GLN A 236 10.26 15.42 21.82
C GLN A 236 11.63 16.06 21.95
N ARG A 237 11.86 16.64 23.14
CA ARG A 237 13.14 17.19 23.55
C ARG A 237 13.59 16.56 24.87
N VAL A 238 14.88 16.55 25.12
CA VAL A 238 15.46 16.16 26.41
C VAL A 238 16.30 17.31 26.97
N THR A 239 16.48 17.31 28.30
CA THR A 239 17.36 18.28 28.95
C THR A 239 18.81 18.10 28.48
N PRO A 240 19.67 19.12 28.57
CA PRO A 240 21.11 18.99 28.27
C PRO A 240 21.79 17.86 29.05
N GLU A 241 21.40 17.62 30.31
CA GLU A 241 21.93 16.52 31.13
C GLU A 241 21.50 15.14 30.57
N GLY A 242 20.26 15.04 30.08
CA GLY A 242 19.77 13.82 29.38
C GLY A 242 20.53 13.59 28.09
N ALA A 243 20.75 14.65 27.31
CA ALA A 243 21.52 14.62 26.08
C ALA A 243 22.97 14.14 26.30
N ALA A 244 23.63 14.60 27.37
CA ALA A 244 24.99 14.17 27.71
C ALA A 244 25.12 12.66 27.95
N LYS A 245 24.02 11.96 28.25
CA LYS A 245 23.92 10.51 28.42
C LYS A 245 23.50 9.76 27.15
N SER A 246 23.35 10.48 26.04
CA SER A 246 22.89 9.94 24.76
C SER A 246 23.97 10.06 23.68
N ARG A 247 23.62 9.77 22.44
CA ARG A 247 24.50 9.92 21.27
C ARG A 247 24.00 11.04 20.38
N ARG A 248 24.86 12.01 20.11
CA ARG A 248 24.60 13.12 19.20
C ARG A 248 24.69 12.65 17.77
N VAL A 249 23.81 13.13 16.94
CA VAL A 249 23.87 13.08 15.47
C VAL A 249 23.76 14.51 14.93
N ARG A 250 24.49 14.79 13.88
CA ARG A 250 24.58 16.10 13.22
C ARG A 250 23.86 16.04 11.88
N PRO A 251 23.49 17.19 11.28
CA PRO A 251 23.06 17.21 9.90
C PRO A 251 24.08 16.54 8.98
N GLY A 252 23.62 15.57 8.17
CA GLY A 252 24.45 14.73 7.31
C GLY A 252 24.75 13.35 7.85
N ASP A 253 24.76 13.15 9.17
CA ASP A 253 24.92 11.83 9.76
C ASP A 253 23.77 10.90 9.40
N PHE A 254 24.07 9.59 9.29
CA PHE A 254 23.02 8.58 9.16
C PHE A 254 22.58 8.03 10.50
N VAL A 255 21.31 7.63 10.55
CA VAL A 255 20.80 6.77 11.60
C VAL A 255 20.16 5.54 10.97
N LEU A 256 20.47 4.35 11.52
CA LEU A 256 19.88 3.07 11.10
C LEU A 256 19.04 2.53 12.25
N SER A 257 17.84 2.03 11.94
CA SER A 257 17.03 1.38 12.97
C SER A 257 17.57 0.00 13.29
N ASN A 258 17.61 -0.34 14.60
CA ASN A 258 18.18 -1.61 15.04
C ASN A 258 17.15 -2.78 15.06
N SER A 259 15.85 -2.51 15.19
CA SER A 259 14.83 -3.57 15.34
C SER A 259 13.55 -3.32 14.56
N MET A 260 12.75 -2.30 14.86
CA MET A 260 11.40 -2.12 14.29
C MET A 260 11.41 -1.83 12.80
N SER A 261 12.16 -1.23 12.13
CA SER A 261 12.32 -1.08 10.67
C SER A 261 13.73 -1.55 10.29
N PHE A 262 14.05 -2.74 10.70
CA PHE A 262 15.38 -3.34 10.72
C PHE A 262 16.32 -2.83 9.62
N GLY A 263 17.45 -2.23 10.01
CA GLY A 263 18.51 -1.78 9.10
C GLY A 263 18.18 -0.57 8.21
N ARG A 264 16.98 0.00 8.32
CA ARG A 264 16.58 1.10 7.45
C ARG A 264 17.39 2.37 7.72
N PRO A 265 18.05 2.96 6.70
CA PRO A 265 18.82 4.18 6.83
C PRO A 265 17.95 5.43 6.71
N TYR A 266 18.32 6.46 7.46
CA TYR A 266 17.84 7.83 7.36
C TYR A 266 19.01 8.80 7.48
N ILE A 267 18.91 9.99 6.86
CA ILE A 267 19.89 11.06 6.95
C ILE A 267 19.34 12.15 7.86
N SER A 268 20.05 12.51 8.91
CA SER A 268 19.63 13.62 9.76
C SER A 268 19.79 14.96 9.04
N LYS A 269 18.76 15.82 9.10
CA LYS A 269 18.81 17.23 8.72
C LYS A 269 18.84 18.15 9.94
N ILE A 270 18.78 17.58 11.14
CA ILE A 270 18.80 18.31 12.41
C ILE A 270 19.97 17.86 13.26
N ASP A 271 20.40 18.76 14.13
CA ASP A 271 21.28 18.40 15.25
C ASP A 271 20.41 17.85 16.37
N GLY A 272 20.71 16.66 16.84
CA GLY A 272 19.87 15.97 17.82
C GLY A 272 20.55 14.80 18.49
N TYR A 273 19.81 14.12 19.33
CA TYR A 273 20.29 12.96 20.08
C TYR A 273 19.38 11.76 19.83
N ILE A 274 19.96 10.57 19.75
CA ILE A 274 19.26 9.34 19.41
C ILE A 274 19.19 8.38 20.59
N HIS A 275 18.03 7.70 20.70
CA HIS A 275 17.85 6.64 21.70
C HIS A 275 18.55 5.32 21.28
N ASP A 276 18.55 4.35 22.18
CA ASP A 276 19.19 3.04 22.02
C ASP A 276 18.59 2.12 20.94
N GLY A 277 17.48 2.50 20.33
CA GLY A 277 16.89 1.86 19.15
C GLY A 277 17.53 2.24 17.81
N TRP A 278 18.54 3.13 17.83
CA TRP A 278 19.27 3.60 16.67
C TRP A 278 20.76 3.24 16.68
N LEU A 279 21.32 3.16 15.48
CA LEU A 279 22.76 3.23 15.23
C LEU A 279 23.05 4.53 14.50
N ALA A 280 24.04 5.30 14.94
CA ALA A 280 24.58 6.45 14.23
C ALA A 280 25.74 6.02 13.34
N VAL A 281 25.82 6.57 12.12
CA VAL A 281 26.94 6.41 11.18
C VAL A 281 27.41 7.79 10.75
N SER A 282 28.68 8.08 10.97
CA SER A 282 29.32 9.37 10.65
C SER A 282 30.76 9.16 10.15
N GLY A 283 31.39 10.21 9.60
CA GLY A 283 32.79 10.16 9.15
C GLY A 283 33.02 9.29 7.91
N PHE A 284 32.02 9.12 7.09
CA PHE A 284 32.05 8.32 5.85
C PHE A 284 32.38 9.15 4.60
N GLU A 285 32.45 10.47 4.71
CA GLU A 285 32.47 11.43 3.59
C GLU A 285 33.72 11.29 2.72
N ALA A 286 34.83 10.80 3.31
CA ALA A 286 36.05 10.50 2.54
C ALA A 286 35.76 9.42 1.46
N SER A 287 34.95 8.43 1.78
CA SER A 287 34.69 7.27 0.93
C SER A 287 33.38 7.37 0.16
N PHE A 288 32.33 7.96 0.72
CA PHE A 288 30.98 7.97 0.15
C PHE A 288 30.40 9.36 0.01
N ILE A 289 29.60 9.56 -1.05
CA ILE A 289 28.60 10.64 -1.08
C ILE A 289 27.35 10.15 -0.33
N PRO A 290 26.64 11.05 0.40
CA PRO A 290 25.52 10.62 1.24
C PRO A 290 24.43 9.88 0.48
N ASP A 291 24.06 10.34 -0.70
CA ASP A 291 22.99 9.74 -1.49
C ASP A 291 23.35 8.31 -1.96
N TYR A 292 24.62 8.10 -2.37
CA TYR A 292 25.08 6.75 -2.72
C TYR A 292 25.04 5.81 -1.51
N LEU A 293 25.54 6.26 -0.35
CA LEU A 293 25.51 5.46 0.87
C LEU A 293 24.09 5.15 1.30
N TYR A 294 23.14 6.09 1.13
CA TYR A 294 21.73 5.86 1.38
C TYR A 294 21.17 4.71 0.55
N TYR A 295 21.39 4.75 -0.77
CA TYR A 295 20.95 3.69 -1.67
C TYR A 295 21.62 2.36 -1.37
N LEU A 296 22.93 2.38 -1.10
CA LEU A 296 23.70 1.18 -0.78
C LEU A 296 23.15 0.50 0.48
N LEU A 297 22.98 1.25 1.58
CA LEU A 297 22.46 0.71 2.84
C LEU A 297 21.00 0.25 2.73
N ARG A 298 20.19 0.88 1.86
CA ARG A 298 18.79 0.50 1.60
C ARG A 298 18.65 -0.69 0.66
N SER A 299 19.67 -1.01 -0.13
CA SER A 299 19.60 -2.06 -1.16
C SER A 299 19.27 -3.44 -0.60
N SER A 300 18.52 -4.25 -1.36
CA SER A 300 18.15 -5.61 -0.96
C SER A 300 19.37 -6.48 -0.60
N PRO A 301 20.50 -6.48 -1.37
CA PRO A 301 21.68 -7.24 -1.00
C PRO A 301 22.28 -6.82 0.35
N MET A 302 22.27 -5.52 0.68
CA MET A 302 22.78 -5.04 1.96
C MET A 302 21.84 -5.40 3.11
N GLN A 303 20.54 -5.27 2.92
CA GLN A 303 19.54 -5.63 3.92
C GLN A 303 19.53 -7.14 4.19
N GLU A 304 19.71 -7.97 3.17
CA GLU A 304 19.89 -9.42 3.30
C GLU A 304 21.15 -9.77 4.07
N GLU A 305 22.26 -9.08 3.79
CA GLU A 305 23.53 -9.29 4.50
C GLU A 305 23.41 -8.90 5.99
N PHE A 306 22.76 -7.80 6.32
CA PHE A 306 22.43 -7.43 7.69
C PHE A 306 21.57 -8.50 8.36
N ALA A 307 20.52 -8.96 7.68
CA ALA A 307 19.62 -9.97 8.20
C ALA A 307 20.31 -11.32 8.44
N ARG A 308 21.17 -11.73 7.52
CA ARG A 308 21.97 -12.95 7.62
C ARG A 308 22.90 -12.93 8.83
N ARG A 309 23.59 -11.81 9.08
CA ARG A 309 24.52 -11.64 10.22
C ARG A 309 23.79 -11.45 11.55
N ALA A 310 22.60 -10.90 11.56
CA ALA A 310 21.80 -10.75 12.79
C ALA A 310 21.23 -12.07 13.32
N GLY A 311 21.30 -13.17 12.54
CA GLY A 311 20.86 -14.51 12.95
C GLY A 311 19.38 -14.79 12.74
N ALA A 312 18.97 -16.04 12.99
CA ALA A 312 17.62 -16.58 12.73
C ALA A 312 16.63 -16.39 13.90
N GLY A 313 16.92 -15.55 14.88
CA GLY A 313 16.05 -15.33 16.05
C GLY A 313 14.73 -14.63 15.69
N THR A 314 13.70 -14.83 16.51
CA THR A 314 12.36 -14.24 16.35
C THR A 314 12.40 -12.70 16.36
N VAL A 315 13.37 -12.08 17.00
CA VAL A 315 13.61 -10.64 17.01
C VAL A 315 15.00 -10.38 16.44
N LYS A 316 15.06 -9.93 15.19
CA LYS A 316 16.31 -9.48 14.55
C LYS A 316 16.74 -8.16 15.18
N ASN A 317 17.95 -8.10 15.70
CA ASN A 317 18.52 -6.88 16.29
C ASN A 317 19.84 -6.55 15.59
N LEU A 318 19.86 -5.45 14.83
CA LEU A 318 21.04 -4.95 14.17
C LEU A 318 21.92 -4.19 15.20
N ASN A 319 23.11 -4.68 15.46
CA ASN A 319 24.07 -4.01 16.34
C ASN A 319 25.21 -3.35 15.55
N ALA A 320 25.97 -2.49 16.23
CA ALA A 320 27.05 -1.73 15.60
C ALA A 320 28.19 -2.64 15.08
N GLU A 321 28.43 -3.78 15.70
CA GLU A 321 29.49 -4.73 15.31
C GLU A 321 29.12 -5.42 13.99
N ILE A 322 27.88 -5.85 13.85
CA ILE A 322 27.35 -6.40 12.58
C ILE A 322 27.55 -5.37 11.47
N VAL A 323 27.11 -4.12 11.66
CA VAL A 323 27.24 -3.08 10.63
C VAL A 323 28.69 -2.76 10.29
N ARG A 324 29.58 -2.72 11.29
CA ARG A 324 31.01 -2.51 11.05
C ARG A 324 31.65 -3.66 10.26
N SER A 325 31.23 -4.89 10.49
CA SER A 325 31.82 -6.09 9.89
C SER A 325 31.41 -6.35 8.46
N VAL A 326 30.37 -5.67 7.95
CA VAL A 326 29.92 -5.87 6.56
C VAL A 326 30.90 -5.23 5.59
N GLU A 327 31.23 -5.96 4.52
CA GLU A 327 32.04 -5.43 3.42
C GLU A 327 31.16 -4.67 2.43
N VAL A 328 31.56 -3.44 2.13
CA VAL A 328 30.85 -2.54 1.22
C VAL A 328 31.74 -2.20 0.02
N PRO A 329 31.16 -2.07 -1.19
CA PRO A 329 31.90 -1.61 -2.37
C PRO A 329 32.22 -0.11 -2.23
N VAL A 330 33.43 0.28 -2.61
CA VAL A 330 33.90 1.69 -2.57
C VAL A 330 34.29 2.15 -3.98
N PRO A 331 33.30 2.46 -4.85
CA PRO A 331 33.58 3.00 -6.16
C PRO A 331 34.08 4.45 -6.06
N THR A 332 34.65 4.97 -7.16
CA THR A 332 35.05 6.38 -7.23
C THR A 332 33.86 7.31 -7.03
N LYS A 333 34.07 8.51 -6.50
CA LYS A 333 33.01 9.51 -6.29
C LYS A 333 32.24 9.85 -7.59
N GLU A 334 32.91 9.81 -8.73
CA GLU A 334 32.29 10.01 -10.02
C GLU A 334 31.32 8.86 -10.39
N THR A 335 31.73 7.63 -10.15
CA THR A 335 30.86 6.45 -10.34
C THR A 335 29.68 6.50 -9.38
N GLN A 336 29.91 6.84 -8.10
CA GLN A 336 28.84 7.01 -7.12
C GLN A 336 27.81 8.03 -7.59
N LYS A 337 28.25 9.19 -8.11
CA LYS A 337 27.35 10.23 -8.63
C LYS A 337 26.50 9.74 -9.80
N ARG A 338 27.10 9.05 -10.77
CA ARG A 338 26.37 8.49 -11.91
C ARG A 338 25.30 7.48 -11.45
N VAL A 339 25.63 6.63 -10.48
CA VAL A 339 24.67 5.67 -9.91
C VAL A 339 23.53 6.39 -9.21
N VAL A 340 23.81 7.42 -8.42
CA VAL A 340 22.78 8.22 -7.75
C VAL A 340 21.88 8.91 -8.76
N ASP A 341 22.44 9.60 -9.76
CA ASP A 341 21.67 10.31 -10.80
C ASP A 341 20.68 9.35 -11.52
N LEU A 342 21.08 8.11 -11.72
CA LEU A 342 20.22 7.09 -12.33
C LEU A 342 19.14 6.59 -11.34
N LEU A 343 19.52 6.29 -10.10
CA LEU A 343 18.59 5.78 -9.09
C LEU A 343 17.57 6.84 -8.68
N ASP A 344 17.95 8.11 -8.59
CA ASP A 344 17.03 9.22 -8.29
C ASP A 344 15.93 9.35 -9.35
N ARG A 345 16.27 9.19 -10.64
CA ARG A 345 15.28 9.21 -11.73
C ARG A 345 14.31 8.05 -11.64
N PHE A 346 14.82 6.86 -11.34
CA PHE A 346 13.96 5.68 -11.16
C PHE A 346 13.10 5.76 -9.90
N ASP A 347 13.68 6.25 -8.79
CA ASP A 347 12.95 6.39 -7.52
C ASP A 347 11.79 7.40 -7.68
N ALA A 348 12.03 8.52 -8.36
CA ALA A 348 10.98 9.48 -8.69
C ALA A 348 9.85 8.85 -9.52
N LEU A 349 10.17 8.02 -10.52
CA LEU A 349 9.17 7.37 -11.37
C LEU A 349 8.27 6.40 -10.58
N VAL A 350 8.83 5.64 -9.63
CA VAL A 350 8.13 4.50 -9.01
C VAL A 350 7.67 4.73 -7.57
N ASN A 351 8.22 5.72 -6.87
CA ASN A 351 7.95 5.95 -5.46
C ASN A 351 7.46 7.35 -5.12
N ASP A 352 7.65 8.36 -5.99
CA ASP A 352 7.19 9.71 -5.72
C ASP A 352 5.66 9.80 -5.89
N LEU A 353 4.99 10.27 -4.83
CA LEU A 353 3.53 10.44 -4.80
C LEU A 353 3.05 11.72 -5.50
N SER A 354 3.95 12.63 -5.84
CA SER A 354 3.64 13.90 -6.50
C SER A 354 3.91 13.87 -8.00
N VAL A 355 4.77 12.95 -8.45
CA VAL A 355 5.12 12.75 -9.86
C VAL A 355 5.25 11.26 -10.16
N GLY A 356 5.28 10.89 -11.42
CA GLY A 356 5.44 9.49 -11.84
C GLY A 356 4.18 8.65 -11.73
N LEU A 357 4.34 7.33 -11.78
CA LEU A 357 3.24 6.36 -11.83
C LEU A 357 2.30 6.40 -10.62
N PRO A 358 2.77 6.57 -9.36
CA PRO A 358 1.87 6.67 -8.23
C PRO A 358 0.96 7.90 -8.27
N ALA A 359 1.48 9.05 -8.76
CA ALA A 359 0.70 10.27 -8.90
C ALA A 359 -0.36 10.11 -10.01
N GLU A 360 0.01 9.49 -11.13
CA GLU A 360 -0.93 9.20 -12.22
C GLU A 360 -2.04 8.25 -11.75
N LEU A 361 -1.69 7.18 -11.06
CA LEU A 361 -2.67 6.23 -10.50
C LEU A 361 -3.67 6.94 -9.56
N ALA A 362 -3.17 7.80 -8.66
CA ALA A 362 -4.02 8.59 -7.77
C ALA A 362 -4.94 9.57 -8.55
N ALA A 363 -4.44 10.19 -9.61
CA ALA A 363 -5.24 11.07 -10.47
C ALA A 363 -6.31 10.29 -11.24
N ARG A 364 -5.99 9.10 -11.76
CA ARG A 364 -6.94 8.22 -12.46
C ARG A 364 -8.05 7.71 -11.53
N ARG A 365 -7.73 7.36 -10.28
CA ARG A 365 -8.72 6.98 -9.28
C ARG A 365 -9.73 8.11 -9.01
N LYS A 366 -9.24 9.33 -8.81
CA LYS A 366 -10.12 10.50 -8.64
C LYS A 366 -10.99 10.76 -9.89
N GLN A 367 -10.42 10.58 -11.07
CA GLN A 367 -11.13 10.71 -12.32
C GLN A 367 -12.23 9.64 -12.44
N TYR A 368 -11.92 8.39 -12.13
CA TYR A 368 -12.90 7.30 -12.09
C TYR A 368 -14.05 7.60 -11.13
N GLU A 369 -13.75 7.97 -9.87
CA GLU A 369 -14.77 8.32 -8.88
C GLU A 369 -15.70 9.43 -9.39
N HIS A 370 -15.13 10.49 -9.97
CA HIS A 370 -15.92 11.59 -10.53
C HIS A 370 -16.85 11.13 -11.66
N TYR A 371 -16.34 10.35 -12.63
CA TYR A 371 -17.16 9.86 -13.74
C TYR A 371 -18.18 8.81 -13.29
N ARG A 372 -17.82 7.90 -12.39
CA ARG A 372 -18.72 6.92 -11.78
C ARG A 372 -19.92 7.64 -11.15
N ASP A 373 -19.65 8.62 -10.30
CA ASP A 373 -20.70 9.35 -9.61
C ASP A 373 -21.59 10.12 -10.57
N ARG A 374 -21.02 10.73 -11.59
CA ARG A 374 -21.78 11.45 -12.63
C ARG A 374 -22.64 10.50 -13.47
N LEU A 375 -22.07 9.38 -13.92
CA LEU A 375 -22.75 8.42 -14.82
C LEU A 375 -23.86 7.61 -14.13
N LEU A 376 -23.79 7.46 -12.81
CA LEU A 376 -24.76 6.70 -12.01
C LEU A 376 -25.74 7.61 -11.25
N THR A 377 -25.69 8.94 -11.46
CA THR A 377 -26.66 9.88 -10.89
C THR A 377 -27.69 10.25 -11.92
N PHE A 378 -28.95 9.95 -11.62
CA PHE A 378 -30.09 10.23 -12.48
C PHE A 378 -31.19 10.97 -11.72
N THR A 379 -31.94 11.82 -12.44
CA THR A 379 -33.22 12.31 -11.95
C THR A 379 -34.20 11.13 -11.97
N GLU A 380 -34.94 10.92 -10.89
CA GLU A 380 -35.94 9.87 -10.85
C GLU A 380 -37.14 10.28 -11.70
N ALA A 381 -37.60 9.39 -12.56
CA ALA A 381 -38.81 9.58 -13.33
C ALA A 381 -40.05 9.58 -12.40
N SER A 382 -40.93 10.55 -12.60
CA SER A 382 -42.16 10.69 -11.85
C SER A 382 -43.11 9.51 -12.06
#